data_aae1c70de2c32ba2b791cdb9673d0edf
#
_entry.id   aae1c70de2c32ba2b791cdb9673d0edf
#
_cell.length_a   1.000
_cell.length_b   1.000
_cell.length_c   1.000
_cell.angle_alpha   90.00
_cell.angle_beta   90.00
_cell.angle_gamma   90.00
#
_symmetry.space_group_name_H-M   'P 1'
#
loop_
_entity.id
_entity.type
_entity.pdbx_description
1 polymer ?
#
loop_
_entity_poly.entity_id
_entity_poly.type
_entity_poly.pdbx_seq_one_letter_code
_entity_poly.pdbx_strand_id
1 'polypeptide(L)'
;MGYRSEVVIAVQMDDHEDEESIRNWHLFIAELKSDPKCDMAMKDLTNGKNGEGVDNEEGIDMKNCSLYVSFDDVKWYDTDKWVQSYNRIIGKASHYCDDPKFGMSACFLRVGEDTTDIVQECYGDMGHDLAYISTPYIEVTDVKFDPDNKLIN
;
A
#
# COMPACT_ATOMS: atom_id res chain seq x y z
N MET A 1 -15.42 -10.62 -18.01
CA MET A 1 -15.65 -9.65 -17.23
C MET A 1 -15.41 -9.90 -15.85
N GLY A 2 -15.69 -9.95 -14.89
CA GLY A 2 -15.35 -10.09 -13.52
C GLY A 2 -15.45 -8.75 -12.82
N TYR A 3 -15.50 -8.80 -11.55
CA TYR A 3 -15.62 -7.61 -10.71
C TYR A 3 -14.25 -6.92 -10.64
N ARG A 4 -14.23 -5.63 -10.88
CA ARG A 4 -12.98 -4.89 -10.94
C ARG A 4 -12.85 -3.94 -9.77
N SER A 5 -11.63 -3.66 -9.41
CA SER A 5 -11.34 -2.78 -8.28
C SER A 5 -10.16 -1.88 -8.58
N GLU A 6 -10.07 -0.82 -7.79
CA GLU A 6 -8.86 -0.01 -7.74
C GLU A 6 -8.22 -0.31 -6.41
N VAL A 7 -6.92 -0.54 -6.40
CA VAL A 7 -6.22 -0.98 -5.20
C VAL A 7 -4.99 -0.12 -4.99
N VAL A 8 -4.76 0.30 -3.76
CA VAL A 8 -3.54 1.01 -3.38
C VAL A 8 -2.94 0.33 -2.16
N ILE A 9 -1.65 0.09 -2.20
CA ILE A 9 -0.91 -0.47 -1.08
C ILE A 9 0.27 0.45 -0.84
N ALA A 10 0.42 0.93 0.37
CA ALA A 10 1.52 1.80 0.74
C ALA A 10 2.08 1.40 2.09
N VAL A 11 3.39 1.33 2.20
CA VAL A 11 4.08 1.01 3.44
C VAL A 11 5.26 1.96 3.55
N GLN A 12 5.51 2.49 4.72
CA GLN A 12 6.65 3.37 4.89
C GLN A 12 7.16 3.35 6.32
N MET A 13 8.44 3.72 6.48
CA MET A 13 8.95 4.04 7.81
C MET A 13 8.59 5.49 8.09
N ASP A 14 8.14 5.76 9.29
CA ASP A 14 7.64 7.09 9.64
C ASP A 14 8.77 8.12 9.64
N ASP A 15 9.98 7.71 9.96
CA ASP A 15 11.12 8.61 9.92
C ASP A 15 12.20 7.98 9.05
N HIS A 16 12.22 8.31 7.78
CA HIS A 16 13.15 7.69 6.84
C HIS A 16 14.56 8.27 6.91
N GLU A 17 14.79 9.22 7.81
CA GLU A 17 16.12 9.79 7.97
C GLU A 17 16.86 9.20 9.18
N ASP A 18 16.15 8.50 10.02
CA ASP A 18 16.75 7.90 11.20
C ASP A 18 17.48 6.62 10.83
N GLU A 19 18.70 6.44 11.32
CA GLU A 19 19.51 5.28 10.96
C GLU A 19 18.87 3.96 11.34
N GLU A 20 18.22 3.92 12.48
CA GLU A 20 17.61 2.69 12.91
C GLU A 20 16.41 2.36 12.03
N SER A 21 15.65 3.36 11.63
CA SER A 21 14.53 3.14 10.72
C SER A 21 15.00 2.64 9.37
N ILE A 22 16.11 3.18 8.88
CA ILE A 22 16.67 2.71 7.60
C ILE A 22 17.07 1.24 7.73
N ARG A 23 17.70 0.87 8.84
CA ARG A 23 18.11 -0.49 9.09
C ARG A 23 16.88 -1.40 9.16
N ASN A 24 15.84 -0.95 9.85
CA ASN A 24 14.60 -1.71 9.97
C ASN A 24 13.92 -1.91 8.62
N TRP A 25 14.00 -0.90 7.76
CA TRP A 25 13.43 -1.01 6.42
C TRP A 25 14.16 -2.07 5.61
N HIS A 26 15.50 -2.07 5.69
CA HIS A 26 16.28 -3.06 4.98
C HIS A 26 15.98 -4.48 5.48
N LEU A 27 15.75 -4.64 6.78
CA LEU A 27 15.38 -5.94 7.33
C LEU A 27 14.00 -6.38 6.83
N PHE A 28 13.07 -5.45 6.79
CA PHE A 28 11.71 -5.74 6.31
C PHE A 28 11.75 -6.19 4.85
N ILE A 29 12.46 -5.46 4.01
CA ILE A 29 12.53 -5.80 2.59
C ILE A 29 13.26 -7.14 2.40
N ALA A 30 14.30 -7.40 3.18
CA ALA A 30 14.99 -8.68 3.10
C ALA A 30 14.08 -9.83 3.47
N GLU A 31 13.22 -9.62 4.46
CA GLU A 31 12.27 -10.64 4.86
C GLU A 31 11.27 -10.91 3.75
N LEU A 32 10.79 -9.86 3.08
CA LEU A 32 9.87 -10.05 1.96
C LEU A 32 10.54 -10.81 0.83
N LYS A 33 11.80 -10.51 0.56
CA LYS A 33 12.52 -11.17 -0.52
C LYS A 33 12.77 -12.64 -0.23
N SER A 34 12.88 -12.99 1.03
CA SER A 34 13.14 -14.37 1.40
C SER A 34 11.89 -15.22 1.58
N ASP A 35 10.72 -14.62 1.50
CA ASP A 35 9.46 -15.34 1.71
C ASP A 35 8.90 -15.73 0.35
N PRO A 36 8.87 -17.05 0.02
CA PRO A 36 8.36 -17.46 -1.29
C PRO A 36 6.91 -17.06 -1.54
N LYS A 37 6.15 -16.85 -0.48
CA LYS A 37 4.75 -16.46 -0.65
C LYS A 37 4.61 -15.02 -1.10
N CYS A 38 5.69 -14.23 -1.04
CA CYS A 38 5.69 -12.86 -1.52
C CYS A 38 6.29 -12.75 -2.92
N ASP A 39 6.78 -13.85 -3.51
CA ASP A 39 7.56 -13.80 -4.75
C ASP A 39 6.87 -13.07 -5.89
N MET A 40 5.60 -13.33 -6.12
CA MET A 40 4.93 -12.72 -7.27
C MET A 40 4.85 -11.20 -7.12
N ALA A 41 4.51 -10.74 -5.92
CA ALA A 41 4.43 -9.31 -5.67
C ALA A 41 5.83 -8.69 -5.69
N MET A 42 6.81 -9.36 -5.12
CA MET A 42 8.16 -8.81 -5.08
C MET A 42 8.76 -8.71 -6.46
N LYS A 43 8.41 -9.62 -7.36
CA LYS A 43 8.87 -9.54 -8.72
C LYS A 43 8.31 -8.29 -9.39
N ASP A 44 7.05 -8.01 -9.20
CA ASP A 44 6.43 -6.80 -9.74
C ASP A 44 7.11 -5.57 -9.17
N LEU A 45 7.33 -5.55 -7.86
CA LEU A 45 7.82 -4.36 -7.18
C LEU A 45 9.28 -4.06 -7.45
N THR A 46 10.07 -5.08 -7.77
CA THR A 46 11.50 -4.87 -7.96
C THR A 46 11.93 -4.73 -9.42
N ASN A 47 11.23 -5.37 -10.33
CA ASN A 47 11.60 -5.18 -11.71
C ASN A 47 10.50 -5.13 -12.62
N GLY A 48 9.44 -5.53 -12.30
CA GLY A 48 8.34 -5.62 -13.08
C GLY A 48 8.11 -4.68 -14.15
N LYS A 49 6.93 -4.55 -14.49
CA LYS A 49 6.58 -3.67 -15.51
C LYS A 49 7.04 -2.37 -15.14
N ASN A 50 7.35 -2.25 -13.93
CA ASN A 50 7.69 -1.01 -13.48
C ASN A 50 9.05 -0.66 -13.82
N GLY A 51 9.82 -1.52 -14.22
CA GLY A 51 11.16 -1.22 -14.49
C GLY A 51 11.36 -0.30 -15.60
N GLU A 52 10.42 -0.06 -16.45
CA GLU A 52 10.66 0.72 -17.50
C GLU A 52 10.05 1.97 -17.50
N GLY A 53 10.54 2.89 -17.06
CA GLY A 53 10.14 4.17 -17.17
C GLY A 53 8.94 4.49 -16.46
N VAL A 54 8.70 3.77 -15.59
CA VAL A 54 7.60 3.95 -14.90
C VAL A 54 7.69 5.02 -13.96
N ASP A 55 6.64 5.43 -13.48
CA ASP A 55 6.51 6.38 -12.47
C ASP A 55 7.35 5.95 -11.33
N ASN A 56 8.25 6.71 -10.93
CA ASN A 56 9.13 6.43 -9.87
C ASN A 56 8.45 6.26 -8.54
N GLU A 57 7.21 6.58 -8.46
CA GLU A 57 6.50 6.47 -7.22
C GLU A 57 6.05 5.05 -6.95
N GLU A 58 6.11 4.20 -7.94
CA GLU A 58 5.68 2.82 -7.74
C GLU A 58 6.87 1.93 -7.48
N GLY A 59 6.71 0.95 -6.62
CA GLY A 59 7.75 -0.01 -6.30
C GLY A 59 8.33 0.23 -4.92
N ILE A 60 9.57 -0.20 -4.75
CA ILE A 60 10.24 -0.10 -3.46
C ILE A 60 11.32 0.97 -3.55
N ASP A 61 11.25 1.92 -2.63
CA ASP A 61 12.22 2.99 -2.55
C ASP A 61 13.08 2.76 -1.31
N MET A 62 14.31 2.32 -1.52
CA MET A 62 15.19 2.01 -0.40
C MET A 62 15.73 3.26 0.27
N LYS A 63 15.80 4.36 -0.47
CA LYS A 63 16.31 5.60 0.09
C LYS A 63 15.31 6.27 1.00
N ASN A 64 14.05 6.30 0.57
CA ASN A 64 13.01 6.95 1.35
C ASN A 64 12.21 5.97 2.19
N CYS A 65 12.63 4.71 2.24
CA CYS A 65 12.03 3.68 3.09
C CYS A 65 10.53 3.58 2.86
N SER A 66 10.15 3.37 1.62
CA SER A 66 8.73 3.26 1.28
C SER A 66 8.48 2.22 0.21
N LEU A 67 7.27 1.71 0.18
CA LEU A 67 6.80 0.78 -0.82
C LEU A 67 5.43 1.27 -1.24
N TYR A 68 5.22 1.45 -2.52
CA TYR A 68 3.95 1.96 -3.00
C TYR A 68 3.58 1.26 -4.30
N VAL A 69 2.32 0.89 -4.42
CA VAL A 69 1.83 0.37 -5.68
C VAL A 69 0.34 0.66 -5.78
N SER A 70 -0.10 0.96 -6.98
CA SER A 70 -1.52 1.15 -7.22
C SER A 70 -1.91 0.41 -8.47
N PHE A 71 -3.12 -0.08 -8.48
CA PHE A 71 -3.67 -0.80 -9.63
C PHE A 71 -5.04 -0.22 -9.97
N ASP A 72 -5.22 0.05 -11.24
CA ASP A 72 -6.48 0.50 -11.74
C ASP A 72 -7.16 -0.64 -12.43
N ASP A 73 -8.44 -0.82 -12.18
CA ASP A 73 -9.25 -1.75 -12.96
C ASP A 73 -8.72 -3.17 -12.94
N VAL A 74 -8.43 -3.71 -11.77
CA VAL A 74 -7.92 -5.07 -11.65
C VAL A 74 -8.93 -6.01 -11.04
N LYS A 75 -8.79 -7.28 -11.32
CA LYS A 75 -9.59 -8.31 -10.68
C LYS A 75 -8.85 -8.71 -9.41
N TRP A 76 -9.37 -8.27 -8.29
CA TRP A 76 -8.70 -8.49 -7.01
C TRP A 76 -9.43 -9.56 -6.22
N TYR A 77 -9.14 -10.81 -6.52
CA TYR A 77 -9.81 -11.93 -5.86
C TYR A 77 -8.85 -12.65 -4.91
N ASP A 78 -9.30 -12.91 -3.69
CA ASP A 78 -8.45 -13.53 -2.67
C ASP A 78 -8.00 -14.93 -3.04
N THR A 79 -8.65 -15.56 -4.00
CA THR A 79 -8.26 -16.89 -4.43
C THR A 79 -7.10 -16.86 -5.42
N ASP A 80 -6.74 -15.67 -5.91
CA ASP A 80 -5.70 -15.53 -6.89
C ASP A 80 -4.34 -15.46 -6.17
N LYS A 81 -3.39 -16.27 -6.57
CA LYS A 81 -2.09 -16.31 -5.92
C LYS A 81 -1.34 -14.99 -5.99
N TRP A 82 -1.52 -14.25 -7.07
CA TRP A 82 -0.92 -12.93 -7.21
C TRP A 82 -1.44 -11.98 -6.14
N VAL A 83 -2.75 -11.98 -5.93
CA VAL A 83 -3.36 -11.16 -4.89
C VAL A 83 -2.89 -11.63 -3.52
N GLN A 84 -2.80 -12.94 -3.32
CA GLN A 84 -2.36 -13.48 -2.03
C GLN A 84 -0.94 -13.03 -1.71
N SER A 85 -0.06 -12.87 -2.71
CA SER A 85 1.30 -12.42 -2.45
C SER A 85 1.32 -10.98 -1.95
N TYR A 86 0.46 -10.13 -2.46
CA TYR A 86 0.34 -8.76 -1.98
C TYR A 86 -0.27 -8.73 -0.58
N ASN A 87 -1.29 -9.56 -0.35
CA ASN A 87 -1.91 -9.63 0.98
C ASN A 87 -0.90 -10.12 2.02
N ARG A 88 0.03 -10.97 1.61
CA ARG A 88 1.09 -11.43 2.49
C ARG A 88 2.00 -10.28 2.92
N ILE A 89 2.32 -9.39 1.97
CA ILE A 89 3.13 -8.21 2.27
C ILE A 89 2.39 -7.32 3.27
N ILE A 90 1.11 -7.09 3.05
CA ILE A 90 0.31 -6.26 3.94
C ILE A 90 0.27 -6.87 5.33
N GLY A 91 0.11 -8.20 5.41
CA GLY A 91 0.07 -8.89 6.69
C GLY A 91 1.37 -8.75 7.46
N LYS A 92 2.50 -8.87 6.77
CA LYS A 92 3.79 -8.69 7.43
C LYS A 92 3.98 -7.25 7.88
N ALA A 93 3.59 -6.30 7.03
CA ALA A 93 3.71 -4.89 7.39
C ALA A 93 2.84 -4.58 8.62
N SER A 94 1.62 -5.10 8.65
CA SER A 94 0.74 -4.83 9.78
C SER A 94 1.34 -5.35 11.08
N HIS A 95 2.03 -6.48 11.01
CA HIS A 95 2.66 -7.06 12.17
C HIS A 95 3.77 -6.13 12.70
N TYR A 96 4.58 -5.58 11.82
CA TYR A 96 5.62 -4.65 12.23
C TYR A 96 5.02 -3.34 12.72
N CYS A 97 3.91 -2.92 12.15
CA CYS A 97 3.26 -1.67 12.57
C CYS A 97 2.70 -1.76 13.98
N ASP A 98 2.49 -2.98 14.50
CA ASP A 98 1.98 -3.14 15.85
C ASP A 98 3.00 -2.71 16.90
N ASP A 99 4.27 -2.67 16.56
CA ASP A 99 5.29 -2.26 17.50
C ASP A 99 5.64 -0.80 17.22
N PRO A 100 5.22 0.14 18.06
CA PRO A 100 5.47 1.56 17.79
C PRO A 100 6.96 1.88 17.69
N LYS A 101 7.81 1.07 18.32
CA LYS A 101 9.24 1.32 18.25
C LYS A 101 9.83 1.01 16.92
N PHE A 102 9.16 0.17 16.14
CA PHE A 102 9.65 -0.17 14.82
C PHE A 102 9.45 1.02 13.87
N GLY A 103 8.41 1.79 14.07
CA GLY A 103 8.19 3.03 13.31
C GLY A 103 7.68 2.84 11.91
N MET A 104 6.90 1.80 11.66
CA MET A 104 6.34 1.54 10.33
C MET A 104 4.85 1.86 10.30
N SER A 105 4.39 2.37 9.18
CA SER A 105 2.97 2.57 8.93
C SER A 105 2.61 2.01 7.56
N ALA A 106 1.38 1.58 7.42
CA ALA A 106 0.93 0.97 6.17
C ALA A 106 -0.54 1.22 5.94
N CYS A 107 -0.95 1.16 4.69
CA CYS A 107 -2.37 1.20 4.37
C CYS A 107 -2.67 0.30 3.18
N PHE A 108 -3.88 -0.22 3.17
CA PHE A 108 -4.42 -0.98 2.05
C PHE A 108 -5.78 -0.39 1.74
N LEU A 109 -6.00 -0.04 0.49
CA LEU A 109 -7.26 0.55 0.07
C LEU A 109 -7.75 -0.16 -1.16
N ARG A 110 -9.02 -0.52 -1.17
CA ARG A 110 -9.64 -1.12 -2.35
C ARG A 110 -11.01 -0.50 -2.56
N VAL A 111 -11.24 -0.04 -3.75
CA VAL A 111 -12.54 0.52 -4.13
C VAL A 111 -13.07 -0.35 -5.26
N GLY A 112 -14.20 -1.00 -5.05
CA GLY A 112 -14.81 -1.88 -6.05
C GLY A 112 -15.64 -1.12 -7.04
N GLU A 113 -16.30 -1.85 -7.92
CA GLU A 113 -17.17 -1.24 -8.91
C GLU A 113 -18.37 -0.61 -8.26
N ASP A 114 -18.84 -1.20 -7.17
CA ASP A 114 -19.92 -0.64 -6.42
C ASP A 114 -19.31 0.43 -5.53
N THR A 115 -19.77 1.65 -5.60
CA THR A 115 -19.17 2.76 -4.88
C THR A 115 -19.25 2.63 -3.37
N THR A 116 -20.07 1.73 -2.87
CA THR A 116 -20.14 1.49 -1.44
C THR A 116 -19.19 0.37 -1.02
N ASP A 117 -18.53 -0.29 -1.97
CA ASP A 117 -17.62 -1.39 -1.67
C ASP A 117 -16.22 -0.81 -1.52
N ILE A 118 -15.93 -0.29 -0.34
CA ILE A 118 -14.66 0.32 -0.04
C ILE A 118 -14.06 -0.38 1.16
N VAL A 119 -12.81 -0.83 1.01
CA VAL A 119 -12.07 -1.44 2.11
C VAL A 119 -10.88 -0.54 2.41
N GLN A 120 -10.72 -0.14 3.64
CA GLN A 120 -9.59 0.68 4.05
C GLN A 120 -9.02 0.10 5.33
N GLU A 121 -7.77 -0.29 5.28
CA GLU A 121 -7.07 -0.84 6.44
C GLU A 121 -5.84 0.01 6.69
N CYS A 122 -5.74 0.59 7.86
CA CYS A 122 -4.64 1.48 8.21
C CYS A 122 -3.92 0.93 9.42
N TYR A 123 -2.60 0.93 9.37
CA TYR A 123 -1.77 0.36 10.43
C TYR A 123 -0.66 1.34 10.78
N GLY A 124 -0.32 1.42 12.05
CA GLY A 124 0.76 2.29 12.53
C GLY A 124 0.28 3.70 12.76
N ASP A 125 1.13 4.51 13.34
CA ASP A 125 0.76 5.87 13.76
C ASP A 125 0.37 6.78 12.60
N MET A 126 1.00 6.59 11.46
CA MET A 126 0.74 7.44 10.29
C MET A 126 -0.16 6.75 9.26
N GLY A 127 -0.78 5.63 9.64
CA GLY A 127 -1.55 4.84 8.68
C GLY A 127 -2.68 5.60 8.03
N HIS A 128 -3.44 6.37 8.80
CA HIS A 128 -4.55 7.13 8.24
C HIS A 128 -4.06 8.27 7.35
N ASP A 129 -2.99 8.95 7.75
CA ASP A 129 -2.46 10.02 6.93
C ASP A 129 -1.92 9.46 5.62
N LEU A 130 -1.29 8.29 5.69
CA LEU A 130 -0.76 7.63 4.52
C LEU A 130 -1.88 7.27 3.54
N ALA A 131 -2.99 6.78 4.05
CA ALA A 131 -4.14 6.44 3.23
C ALA A 131 -4.68 7.68 2.55
N TYR A 132 -4.78 8.76 3.28
CA TYR A 132 -5.32 9.99 2.75
C TYR A 132 -4.45 10.53 1.61
N ILE A 133 -3.13 10.52 1.80
CA ILE A 133 -2.22 11.03 0.80
C ILE A 133 -2.17 10.13 -0.42
N SER A 134 -2.29 8.83 -0.22
CA SER A 134 -2.10 7.87 -1.28
C SER A 134 -3.30 7.69 -2.20
N THR A 135 -4.47 8.21 -1.83
CA THR A 135 -5.64 7.98 -2.64
C THR A 135 -6.46 9.22 -2.91
N PRO A 136 -5.96 10.09 -3.76
CA PRO A 136 -6.75 11.25 -4.16
C PRO A 136 -8.11 10.84 -4.72
N TYR A 137 -8.16 9.67 -5.35
CA TYR A 137 -9.41 9.17 -5.89
C TYR A 137 -10.48 9.02 -4.83
N ILE A 138 -10.13 8.45 -3.70
CA ILE A 138 -11.07 8.27 -2.60
C ILE A 138 -11.43 9.61 -1.99
N GLU A 139 -10.49 10.52 -1.90
CA GLU A 139 -10.78 11.85 -1.41
C GLU A 139 -11.82 12.54 -2.27
N VAL A 140 -11.67 12.44 -3.57
CA VAL A 140 -12.60 13.08 -4.48
C VAL A 140 -13.98 12.49 -4.30
N THR A 141 -14.06 11.20 -4.08
CA THR A 141 -15.33 10.54 -3.87
C THR A 141 -15.98 11.04 -2.59
N ASP A 142 -15.20 11.21 -1.55
CA ASP A 142 -15.72 11.69 -0.29
C ASP A 142 -16.22 13.11 -0.42
N VAL A 143 -15.50 13.93 -1.12
CA VAL A 143 -15.88 15.32 -1.29
C VAL A 143 -17.26 15.45 -1.89
N LYS A 144 -17.64 14.52 -2.70
CA LYS A 144 -18.96 14.60 -3.30
C LYS A 144 -20.07 14.48 -2.31
N PHE A 145 -19.83 13.98 -1.16
CA PHE A 145 -20.86 13.83 -0.22
C PHE A 145 -21.09 15.04 0.60
N ASP A 146 -20.17 15.85 0.63
CA ASP A 146 -20.22 16.92 1.51
C ASP A 146 -21.01 18.03 1.10
N PRO A 147 -21.51 18.59 1.30
CA PRO A 147 -21.79 19.72 0.92
C PRO A 147 -21.65 20.81 1.74
N ASP A 148 -21.16 21.11 2.24
CA ASP A 148 -20.86 21.92 2.66
C ASP A 148 -20.56 21.92 3.27
N ASN A 149 -20.39 21.31 3.29
CA ASN A 149 -19.90 21.07 3.54
C ASN A 149 -19.58 20.68 3.77
N LYS A 150 -19.54 20.49 3.84
CA LYS A 150 -19.30 20.08 3.92
C LYS A 150 -18.71 19.65 3.73
N LEU A 151 -18.47 19.43 3.18
CA LEU A 151 -17.92 19.01 2.87
C LEU A 151 -17.64 19.06 2.46
N ILE A 152 -17.63 19.42 2.01
CA ILE A 152 -17.44 19.49 1.39
C ILE A 152 -17.03 19.60 1.22
N ASN A 153 -16.77 19.89 1.23
CA ASN A 153 -16.24 19.92 0.96
C ASN A 153 -15.87 19.87 0.95
#